data_a9d1cbb6c8efbcae18a437c1ee1c2ccf
#
_entry.id   a9d1cbb6c8efbcae18a437c1ee1c2ccf
#
_cell.length_a   1.000
_cell.length_b   1.000
_cell.length_c   1.000
_cell.angle_alpha   90.00
_cell.angle_beta   90.00
_cell.angle_gamma   90.00
#
_symmetry.space_group_name_H-M   'P 1'
#
loop_
_entity.id
_entity.type
_entity.pdbx_description
1 polymer ?
#
loop_
_entity_poly.entity_id
_entity_poly.type
_entity_poly.pdbx_seq_one_letter_code
_entity_poly.pdbx_strand_id
1 'polypeptide(L)'
;MPCLRGYRSAVEQAGGTVLEVQYCDAQPDRAAAAMEAVMQKYPQGVDALLVTSDNMALAAIKCIWDNNSTAYRKTVICGFDGNQAAVEALDRGELTVDIAQQGYEMGYKAVEAALDVLEGKSVESVIDSGSEVITADNIDAYIADCREKGLWS
;
A
#
# COMPACT_ATOMS: atom_id res chain seq x y z
N MET A 1 6.25 13.02 5.40
CA MET A 1 5.67 11.67 5.60
C MET A 1 6.80 10.64 5.60
N PRO A 2 6.89 9.73 6.60
CA PRO A 2 7.95 8.72 6.68
C PRO A 2 7.99 7.79 5.47
N CYS A 3 6.85 7.23 5.03
CA CYS A 3 6.76 6.32 3.88
C CYS A 3 7.34 6.93 2.59
N LEU A 4 7.00 8.19 2.28
CA LEU A 4 7.53 8.87 1.09
C LEU A 4 9.07 9.00 1.15
N ARG A 5 9.64 9.26 2.34
CA ARG A 5 11.10 9.31 2.50
C ARG A 5 11.73 7.94 2.28
N GLY A 6 11.10 6.88 2.79
CA GLY A 6 11.53 5.50 2.57
C GLY A 6 11.53 5.13 1.09
N TYR A 7 10.42 5.38 0.39
CA TYR A 7 10.31 5.13 -1.05
C TYR A 7 11.40 5.88 -1.85
N ARG A 8 11.54 7.18 -1.61
CA ARG A 8 12.57 8.00 -2.29
C ARG A 8 13.97 7.44 -2.05
N SER A 9 14.30 7.17 -0.79
CA SER A 9 15.62 6.63 -0.42
C SER A 9 15.91 5.30 -1.11
N ALA A 10 14.93 4.39 -1.13
CA ALA A 10 15.09 3.08 -1.77
C ALA A 10 15.25 3.20 -3.29
N VAL A 11 14.46 4.03 -3.96
CA VAL A 11 14.55 4.27 -5.40
C VAL A 11 15.92 4.85 -5.77
N GLU A 12 16.39 5.87 -5.03
CA GLU A 12 17.68 6.52 -5.29
C GLU A 12 18.85 5.56 -5.04
N GLN A 13 18.81 4.75 -3.98
CA GLN A 13 19.82 3.73 -3.70
C GLN A 13 19.87 2.62 -4.77
N ALA A 14 18.73 2.29 -5.37
CA ALA A 14 18.66 1.36 -6.49
C ALA A 14 19.09 1.97 -7.84
N GLY A 15 19.53 3.25 -7.87
CA GLY A 15 19.92 3.95 -9.09
C GLY A 15 18.73 4.47 -9.91
N GLY A 16 17.53 4.42 -9.37
CA GLY A 16 16.33 4.94 -9.99
C GLY A 16 16.16 6.46 -9.81
N THR A 17 15.16 7.01 -10.46
CA THR A 17 14.81 8.44 -10.39
C THR A 17 13.36 8.61 -9.99
N VAL A 18 13.09 9.40 -8.96
CA VAL A 18 11.73 9.82 -8.61
C VAL A 18 11.32 10.94 -9.56
N LEU A 19 10.47 10.62 -10.52
CA LEU A 19 10.03 11.56 -11.55
C LEU A 19 9.11 12.64 -10.99
N GLU A 20 8.20 12.25 -10.08
CA GLU A 20 7.16 13.14 -9.57
C GLU A 20 6.62 12.64 -8.22
N VAL A 21 6.10 13.55 -7.43
CA VAL A 21 5.35 13.25 -6.19
C VAL A 21 4.03 14.00 -6.24
N GLN A 22 2.92 13.26 -6.09
CA GLN A 22 1.57 13.81 -6.03
C GLN A 22 0.99 13.65 -4.62
N TYR A 23 0.39 14.73 -4.11
CA TYR A 23 -0.27 14.73 -2.81
C TYR A 23 -1.79 14.71 -3.01
N CYS A 24 -2.41 13.58 -2.68
CA CYS A 24 -3.83 13.35 -2.93
C CYS A 24 -4.69 13.35 -1.65
N ASP A 25 -4.09 13.65 -0.48
CA ASP A 25 -4.76 13.76 0.82
C ASP A 25 -5.62 12.51 1.17
N ALA A 26 -5.12 11.31 0.83
CA ALA A 26 -5.82 10.03 0.96
C ALA A 26 -7.19 9.97 0.24
N GLN A 27 -7.39 10.80 -0.80
CA GLN A 27 -8.64 10.85 -1.56
C GLN A 27 -8.49 10.10 -2.88
N PRO A 28 -9.27 9.02 -3.13
CA PRO A 28 -9.21 8.23 -4.36
C PRO A 28 -9.46 9.04 -5.64
N ASP A 29 -10.42 9.97 -5.61
CA ASP A 29 -10.73 10.81 -6.78
C ASP A 29 -9.55 11.71 -7.18
N ARG A 30 -8.82 12.23 -6.18
CA ARG A 30 -7.60 12.99 -6.43
C ARG A 30 -6.48 12.12 -6.97
N ALA A 31 -6.38 10.89 -6.49
CA ALA A 31 -5.40 9.94 -6.99
C ALA A 31 -5.68 9.56 -8.45
N ALA A 32 -6.95 9.35 -8.83
CA ALA A 32 -7.35 9.12 -10.20
C ALA A 32 -6.99 10.31 -11.10
N ALA A 33 -7.33 11.54 -10.71
CA ALA A 33 -7.00 12.75 -11.46
C ALA A 33 -5.48 12.98 -11.57
N ALA A 34 -4.72 12.70 -10.50
CA ALA A 34 -3.26 12.74 -10.52
C ALA A 34 -2.68 11.71 -11.48
N MET A 35 -3.24 10.49 -11.52
CA MET A 35 -2.81 9.44 -12.43
C MET A 35 -3.09 9.81 -13.89
N GLU A 36 -4.24 10.41 -14.21
CA GLU A 36 -4.52 10.94 -15.55
C GLU A 36 -3.47 11.98 -15.99
N ALA A 37 -3.13 12.91 -15.09
CA ALA A 37 -2.09 13.92 -15.37
C ALA A 37 -0.71 13.28 -15.58
N VAL A 38 -0.35 12.27 -14.79
CA VAL A 38 0.89 11.51 -14.95
C VAL A 38 0.91 10.79 -16.31
N MET A 39 -0.20 10.14 -16.71
CA MET A 39 -0.30 9.45 -17.99
C MET A 39 -0.16 10.41 -19.18
N GLN A 40 -0.71 11.62 -19.08
CA GLN A 40 -0.55 12.65 -20.10
C GLN A 40 0.90 13.18 -20.19
N LYS A 41 1.55 13.35 -19.05
CA LYS A 41 2.91 13.87 -18.95
C LYS A 41 3.97 12.85 -19.38
N TYR A 42 3.72 11.56 -19.09
CA TYR A 42 4.62 10.44 -19.39
C TYR A 42 3.92 9.39 -20.26
N PRO A 43 3.60 9.69 -21.53
CA PRO A 43 2.78 8.82 -22.37
C PRO A 43 3.45 7.48 -22.69
N GLN A 44 4.76 7.35 -22.48
CA GLN A 44 5.50 6.09 -22.66
C GLN A 44 5.42 5.15 -21.45
N GLY A 45 4.78 5.58 -20.36
CA GLY A 45 4.70 4.84 -19.11
C GLY A 45 5.76 5.26 -18.08
N VAL A 46 5.65 4.69 -16.90
CA VAL A 46 6.64 4.76 -15.81
C VAL A 46 6.91 3.34 -15.31
N ASP A 47 8.10 3.10 -14.78
CA ASP A 47 8.48 1.76 -14.33
C ASP A 47 7.75 1.36 -13.05
N ALA A 48 7.54 2.32 -12.13
CA ALA A 48 6.87 2.05 -10.86
C ALA A 48 5.96 3.20 -10.41
N LEU A 49 4.89 2.84 -9.70
CA LEU A 49 3.96 3.71 -9.00
C LEU A 49 3.91 3.27 -7.53
N LEU A 50 4.43 4.10 -6.64
CA LEU A 50 4.50 3.81 -5.20
C LEU A 50 3.44 4.64 -4.48
N VAL A 51 2.43 3.98 -3.94
CA VAL A 51 1.25 4.63 -3.34
C VAL A 51 1.22 4.35 -1.84
N THR A 52 0.83 5.34 -1.05
CA THR A 52 0.80 5.25 0.41
C THR A 52 -0.57 4.91 0.98
N SER A 53 -1.49 4.40 0.14
CA SER A 53 -2.80 3.90 0.55
C SER A 53 -3.41 3.06 -0.57
N ASP A 54 -4.00 1.94 -0.22
CA ASP A 54 -4.66 1.01 -1.14
C ASP A 54 -5.82 1.64 -1.91
N ASN A 55 -6.63 2.44 -1.24
CA ASN A 55 -7.75 3.10 -1.90
C ASN A 55 -7.28 4.04 -3.03
N MET A 56 -6.15 4.70 -2.85
CA MET A 56 -5.53 5.52 -3.90
C MET A 56 -4.87 4.65 -4.98
N ALA A 57 -4.24 3.53 -4.61
CA ALA A 57 -3.65 2.59 -5.57
C ALA A 57 -4.73 1.99 -6.48
N LEU A 58 -5.85 1.54 -5.91
CA LEU A 58 -6.99 1.02 -6.65
C LEU A 58 -7.61 2.05 -7.60
N ALA A 59 -7.69 3.31 -7.18
CA ALA A 59 -8.16 4.40 -8.04
C ALA A 59 -7.21 4.66 -9.22
N ALA A 60 -5.90 4.62 -9.00
CA ALA A 60 -4.91 4.74 -10.05
C ALA A 60 -4.95 3.54 -11.02
N ILE A 61 -5.07 2.31 -10.50
CA ILE A 61 -5.24 1.08 -11.28
C ILE A 61 -6.48 1.22 -12.18
N LYS A 62 -7.62 1.58 -11.59
CA LYS A 62 -8.85 1.80 -12.35
C LYS A 62 -8.67 2.82 -13.47
N CYS A 63 -8.00 3.93 -13.19
CA CYS A 63 -7.70 4.96 -14.21
C CYS A 63 -6.87 4.39 -15.36
N ILE A 64 -5.83 3.59 -15.09
CA ILE A 64 -4.99 2.93 -16.11
C ILE A 64 -5.84 2.00 -16.98
N TRP A 65 -6.74 1.22 -16.37
CA TRP A 65 -7.59 0.26 -17.09
C TRP A 65 -8.67 0.96 -17.92
N ASP A 66 -9.35 1.95 -17.38
CA ASP A 66 -10.40 2.71 -18.07
C ASP A 66 -9.85 3.45 -19.30
N ASN A 67 -8.63 3.97 -19.21
CA ASN A 67 -7.94 4.61 -20.33
C ASN A 67 -7.32 3.63 -21.33
N ASN A 68 -7.41 2.32 -21.06
CA ASN A 68 -6.85 1.25 -21.91
C ASN A 68 -5.36 1.46 -22.27
N SER A 69 -4.59 2.03 -21.34
CA SER A 69 -3.19 2.40 -21.57
C SER A 69 -2.28 1.18 -21.56
N THR A 70 -1.83 0.76 -22.72
CA THR A 70 -0.89 -0.37 -22.83
C THR A 70 0.50 -0.04 -22.27
N ALA A 71 0.90 1.23 -22.28
CA ALA A 71 2.18 1.69 -21.74
C ALA A 71 2.29 1.49 -20.22
N TYR A 72 1.17 1.61 -19.51
CA TYR A 72 1.11 1.49 -18.06
C TYR A 72 0.78 0.08 -17.55
N ARG A 73 0.46 -0.87 -18.41
CA ARG A 73 0.13 -2.25 -18.00
C ARG A 73 1.30 -3.04 -17.41
N LYS A 74 2.52 -2.55 -17.57
CA LYS A 74 3.74 -3.16 -17.03
C LYS A 74 4.31 -2.38 -15.85
N THR A 75 3.66 -1.29 -15.46
CA THR A 75 4.07 -0.49 -14.30
C THR A 75 3.95 -1.33 -13.04
N VAL A 76 5.02 -1.42 -12.28
CA VAL A 76 5.01 -2.04 -10.94
C VAL A 76 4.23 -1.13 -10.01
N ILE A 77 3.12 -1.60 -9.46
CA ILE A 77 2.29 -0.80 -8.55
C ILE A 77 2.40 -1.37 -7.14
N CYS A 78 2.82 -0.49 -6.21
CA CYS A 78 2.91 -0.79 -4.79
C CYS A 78 1.77 -0.10 -4.05
N GLY A 79 0.93 -0.89 -3.36
CA GLY A 79 -0.10 -0.44 -2.41
C GLY A 79 0.45 -0.32 -0.99
N PHE A 80 -0.42 0.10 -0.10
CA PHE A 80 -0.12 0.21 1.33
C PHE A 80 -1.46 0.18 2.09
N ASP A 81 -1.57 -0.67 3.07
CA ASP A 81 -2.56 -0.91 4.11
C ASP A 81 -2.92 -2.40 4.25
N GLY A 82 -2.94 -3.21 3.18
CA GLY A 82 -3.34 -4.63 3.19
C GLY A 82 -4.86 -4.80 3.14
N ASN A 83 -5.58 -3.88 2.49
CA ASN A 83 -7.02 -3.98 2.33
C ASN A 83 -7.42 -5.16 1.46
N GLN A 84 -8.51 -5.85 1.81
CA GLN A 84 -9.01 -7.01 1.05
C GLN A 84 -9.11 -6.72 -0.46
N ALA A 85 -9.67 -5.58 -0.85
CA ALA A 85 -9.82 -5.22 -2.26
C ALA A 85 -8.48 -5.02 -3.00
N ALA A 86 -7.44 -4.52 -2.31
CA ALA A 86 -6.10 -4.37 -2.87
C ALA A 86 -5.41 -5.73 -3.02
N VAL A 87 -5.54 -6.61 -2.02
CA VAL A 87 -5.01 -7.98 -2.10
C VAL A 87 -5.72 -8.78 -3.20
N GLU A 88 -7.03 -8.62 -3.38
CA GLU A 88 -7.74 -9.20 -4.52
C GLU A 88 -7.26 -8.63 -5.86
N ALA A 89 -6.88 -7.35 -5.94
CA ALA A 89 -6.27 -6.76 -7.13
C ALA A 89 -4.87 -7.32 -7.38
N LEU A 90 -4.11 -7.64 -6.34
CA LEU A 90 -2.83 -8.32 -6.44
C LEU A 90 -3.00 -9.74 -6.98
N ASP A 91 -3.98 -10.50 -6.49
CA ASP A 91 -4.32 -11.84 -6.98
C ASP A 91 -4.68 -11.83 -8.48
N ARG A 92 -5.35 -10.78 -8.95
CA ARG A 92 -5.63 -10.58 -10.37
C ARG A 92 -4.45 -10.05 -11.20
N GLY A 93 -3.31 -9.75 -10.58
CA GLY A 93 -2.13 -9.17 -11.23
C GLY A 93 -2.28 -7.69 -11.62
N GLU A 94 -3.24 -6.98 -11.05
CA GLU A 94 -3.48 -5.54 -11.24
C GLU A 94 -2.62 -4.69 -10.30
N LEU A 95 -2.36 -5.20 -9.10
CA LEU A 95 -1.38 -4.68 -8.14
C LEU A 95 -0.19 -5.63 -8.11
N THR A 96 1.02 -5.13 -7.88
CA THR A 96 2.24 -5.96 -7.92
C THR A 96 2.71 -6.34 -6.53
N VAL A 97 2.64 -5.42 -5.58
CA VAL A 97 3.06 -5.60 -4.20
C VAL A 97 2.20 -4.75 -3.29
N ASP A 98 1.91 -5.24 -2.11
CA ASP A 98 1.24 -4.49 -1.06
C ASP A 98 2.01 -4.55 0.25
N ILE A 99 1.98 -3.47 1.01
CA ILE A 99 2.56 -3.41 2.35
C ILE A 99 1.41 -3.42 3.35
N ALA A 100 1.08 -4.61 3.85
CA ALA A 100 0.01 -4.77 4.82
C ALA A 100 0.41 -4.25 6.20
N GLN A 101 -0.44 -3.44 6.78
CA GLN A 101 -0.40 -3.11 8.20
C GLN A 101 -1.05 -4.23 9.01
N GLN A 102 -0.44 -4.60 10.13
CA GLN A 102 -0.98 -5.65 11.02
C GLN A 102 -2.08 -5.07 11.93
N GLY A 103 -3.23 -4.75 11.34
CA GLY A 103 -4.34 -4.05 12.02
C GLY A 103 -4.86 -4.79 13.25
N TYR A 104 -4.92 -6.13 13.21
CA TYR A 104 -5.30 -6.94 14.36
C TYR A 104 -4.29 -6.77 15.50
N GLU A 105 -2.99 -6.93 15.22
CA GLU A 105 -1.92 -6.77 16.20
C GLU A 105 -1.85 -5.35 16.76
N MET A 106 -2.11 -4.34 15.93
CA MET A 106 -2.18 -2.94 16.38
C MET A 106 -3.27 -2.76 17.43
N GLY A 107 -4.47 -3.27 17.16
CA GLY A 107 -5.59 -3.20 18.11
C GLY A 107 -5.32 -4.00 19.39
N TYR A 108 -4.82 -5.22 19.26
CA TYR A 108 -4.52 -6.09 20.39
C TYR A 108 -3.47 -5.47 21.34
N LYS A 109 -2.31 -5.06 20.79
CA LYS A 109 -1.23 -4.42 21.56
C LYS A 109 -1.64 -3.08 22.17
N ALA A 110 -2.52 -2.32 21.50
CA ALA A 110 -3.05 -1.08 22.07
C ALA A 110 -3.87 -1.34 23.35
N VAL A 111 -4.69 -2.40 23.37
CA VAL A 111 -5.46 -2.79 24.56
C VAL A 111 -4.55 -3.31 25.67
N GLU A 112 -3.56 -4.15 25.34
CA GLU A 112 -2.58 -4.63 26.33
C GLU A 112 -1.84 -3.45 26.99
N ALA A 113 -1.35 -2.50 26.19
CA ALA A 113 -0.68 -1.32 26.70
C ALA A 113 -1.59 -0.47 27.61
N ALA A 114 -2.87 -0.32 27.23
CA ALA A 114 -3.84 0.41 28.05
C ALA A 114 -4.09 -0.29 29.39
N LEU A 115 -4.18 -1.62 29.43
CA LEU A 115 -4.33 -2.39 30.66
C LEU A 115 -3.11 -2.25 31.56
N ASP A 116 -1.90 -2.34 31.00
CA ASP A 116 -0.66 -2.16 31.76
C ASP A 116 -0.58 -0.78 32.41
N VAL A 117 -0.98 0.27 31.69
CA VAL A 117 -1.06 1.63 32.25
C VAL A 117 -2.07 1.72 33.40
N LEU A 118 -3.24 1.09 33.26
CA LEU A 118 -4.27 1.06 34.31
C LEU A 118 -3.80 0.31 35.55
N GLU A 119 -2.94 -0.68 35.40
CA GLU A 119 -2.31 -1.42 36.49
C GLU A 119 -1.08 -0.69 37.10
N GLY A 120 -0.74 0.49 36.61
CA GLY A 120 0.40 1.29 37.09
C GLY A 120 1.75 0.81 36.55
N LYS A 121 1.77 -0.03 35.53
CA LYS A 121 2.99 -0.48 34.86
C LYS A 121 3.49 0.59 33.85
N SER A 122 4.77 0.57 33.57
CA SER A 122 5.33 1.36 32.45
C SER A 122 5.17 0.62 31.16
N VAL A 123 4.82 1.36 30.08
CA VAL A 123 4.79 0.85 28.73
C VAL A 123 5.88 1.50 27.88
N GLU A 124 6.32 0.82 26.84
CA GLU A 124 7.28 1.37 25.89
C GLU A 124 6.67 2.56 25.13
N SER A 125 7.51 3.54 24.79
CA SER A 125 7.06 4.72 24.04
C SER A 125 6.70 4.41 22.57
N VAL A 126 7.21 3.29 22.04
CA VAL A 126 6.92 2.77 20.71
C VAL A 126 6.73 1.26 20.82
N ILE A 127 5.57 0.80 20.40
CA ILE A 127 5.23 -0.63 20.35
C ILE A 127 5.09 -1.01 18.87
N ASP A 128 6.02 -1.80 18.35
CA ASP A 128 5.99 -2.26 16.96
C ASP A 128 4.90 -3.32 16.78
N SER A 129 3.94 -3.03 15.89
CA SER A 129 2.88 -3.96 15.50
C SER A 129 3.25 -4.80 14.27
N GLY A 130 4.35 -4.47 13.60
CA GLY A 130 4.79 -5.13 12.39
C GLY A 130 4.10 -4.63 11.12
N SER A 131 4.67 -5.03 10.01
CA SER A 131 4.10 -4.93 8.66
C SER A 131 4.54 -6.13 7.84
N GLU A 132 3.79 -6.47 6.82
CA GLU A 132 4.09 -7.60 5.93
C GLU A 132 4.11 -7.14 4.48
N VAL A 133 5.08 -7.64 3.70
CA VAL A 133 5.13 -7.42 2.25
C VAL A 133 4.37 -8.55 1.58
N ILE A 134 3.30 -8.23 0.86
CA ILE A 134 2.47 -9.18 0.12
C ILE A 134 2.83 -9.10 -1.35
N THR A 135 3.09 -10.24 -1.94
CA THR A 135 3.39 -10.44 -3.35
C THR A 135 2.65 -11.67 -3.87
N ALA A 136 2.73 -11.94 -5.17
CA ALA A 136 2.18 -13.15 -5.75
C ALA A 136 2.73 -14.45 -5.10
N ASP A 137 3.92 -14.40 -4.49
CA ASP A 137 4.55 -15.59 -3.90
C ASP A 137 3.94 -15.98 -2.54
N ASN A 138 3.37 -15.04 -1.79
CA ASN A 138 2.84 -15.30 -0.44
C ASN A 138 1.36 -14.94 -0.25
N ILE A 139 0.69 -14.46 -1.28
CA ILE A 139 -0.70 -14.00 -1.21
C ILE A 139 -1.68 -15.06 -0.69
N ASP A 140 -1.54 -16.31 -1.13
CA ASP A 140 -2.42 -17.41 -0.71
C ASP A 140 -2.33 -17.66 0.80
N ALA A 141 -1.11 -17.62 1.34
CA ALA A 141 -0.87 -17.77 2.78
C ALA A 141 -1.46 -16.59 3.57
N TYR A 142 -1.28 -15.38 3.06
CA TYR A 142 -1.85 -14.17 3.67
C TYR A 142 -3.38 -14.19 3.70
N ILE A 143 -4.02 -14.56 2.60
CA ILE A 143 -5.48 -14.70 2.51
C ILE A 143 -5.99 -15.76 3.51
N ALA A 144 -5.29 -16.90 3.60
CA ALA A 144 -5.66 -17.97 4.53
C ALA A 144 -5.58 -17.51 5.99
N ASP A 145 -4.52 -16.80 6.37
CA ASP A 145 -4.34 -16.22 7.70
C ASP A 145 -5.42 -15.19 8.04
N CYS A 146 -5.74 -14.29 7.10
CA CYS A 146 -6.81 -13.31 7.28
C CYS A 146 -8.17 -13.95 7.50
N ARG A 147 -8.47 -15.04 6.80
CA ARG A 147 -9.73 -15.80 6.99
C ARG A 147 -9.76 -16.54 8.32
N GLU A 148 -8.65 -17.19 8.70
CA GLU A 148 -8.54 -17.88 10.00
C GLU A 148 -8.73 -16.92 11.16
N LYS A 149 -8.21 -15.71 11.07
CA LYS A 149 -8.40 -14.64 12.06
C LYS A 149 -9.76 -13.95 11.99
N GLY A 150 -10.63 -14.32 11.04
CA GLY A 150 -11.95 -13.72 10.86
C GLY A 150 -11.89 -12.24 10.41
N LEU A 151 -10.80 -11.81 9.80
CA LEU A 151 -10.63 -10.46 9.28
C LEU A 151 -11.32 -10.28 7.93
N TRP A 152 -11.45 -11.35 7.18
CA TRP A 152 -12.10 -11.37 5.86
C TRP A 152 -13.18 -12.46 5.82
N SER A 153 -14.25 -12.18 5.06
CA SER A 153 -15.36 -13.12 4.82
C SER A 153 -15.07 -14.09 3.67
#